data_a18b21278b6556b778e14f5817ddd469
#
_entry.id   a18b21278b6556b778e14f5817ddd469
#
_cell.length_a   1.000
_cell.length_b   1.000
_cell.length_c   1.000
_cell.angle_alpha   90.00
_cell.angle_beta   90.00
_cell.angle_gamma   90.00
#
_symmetry.space_group_name_H-M   'P 1'
#
loop_
_entity.id
_entity.type
_entity.pdbx_description
1 polymer ?
#
loop_
_entity_poly.entity_id
_entity_poly.type
_entity_poly.pdbx_seq_one_letter_code
_entity_poly.pdbx_strand_id
1 'polypeptide(L)'
;MDDLFLHACCGPCATVSVPAWRSEGVEPRLWFWNPNVQPEVEHERRRAGLERFAVAEDVAMTGGSGATPGSEWRAWAASLSATPPEARCATCLRLRMADAAAVAAAAGATRFSTTLSVSPYQRHDLIRAAGAAADEHGVEFVYLDLRPRFRESLAESRRLGLYRQKYCGCAASKWEAWSERYARKVAG
;
A
#
# COMPACT_ATOMS: atom_id res chain seq x y z
N MET A 1 20.47 -12.94 -6.39
CA MET A 1 19.44 -12.00 -6.86
C MET A 1 19.15 -11.05 -5.70
N ASP A 2 19.19 -9.76 -5.97
CA ASP A 2 18.85 -8.76 -4.94
C ASP A 2 17.39 -8.92 -4.53
N ASP A 3 17.16 -9.21 -3.25
CA ASP A 3 15.84 -9.50 -2.71
C ASP A 3 15.17 -8.19 -2.25
N LEU A 4 14.10 -7.78 -2.95
CA LEU A 4 13.32 -6.61 -2.62
C LEU A 4 11.99 -7.01 -2.00
N PHE A 5 11.74 -6.56 -0.78
CA PHE A 5 10.46 -6.73 -0.12
C PHE A 5 9.53 -5.57 -0.46
N LEU A 6 8.44 -5.83 -1.19
CA LEU A 6 7.55 -4.80 -1.71
C LEU A 6 6.22 -4.76 -0.95
N HIS A 7 6.08 -3.79 -0.04
CA HIS A 7 4.80 -3.51 0.61
C HIS A 7 3.74 -3.11 -0.43
N ALA A 8 2.66 -3.86 -0.51
CA ALA A 8 1.60 -3.66 -1.50
C ALA A 8 0.25 -3.32 -0.85
N CYS A 9 -0.36 -2.22 -1.30
CA CYS A 9 -1.65 -1.77 -0.79
C CYS A 9 -2.85 -2.33 -1.59
N CYS A 10 -2.64 -2.75 -2.83
CA CYS A 10 -3.68 -3.24 -3.74
C CYS A 10 -3.10 -3.74 -5.07
N GLY A 11 -3.88 -4.53 -5.80
CA GLY A 11 -3.51 -5.01 -7.14
C GLY A 11 -3.19 -3.92 -8.15
N PRO A 12 -4.03 -2.88 -8.34
CA PRO A 12 -3.78 -1.83 -9.33
C PRO A 12 -2.40 -1.18 -9.24
N CYS A 13 -1.91 -0.86 -8.04
CA CYS A 13 -0.57 -0.29 -7.90
C CYS A 13 0.54 -1.30 -8.23
N ALA A 14 0.33 -2.58 -7.93
CA ALA A 14 1.29 -3.63 -8.24
C ALA A 14 1.51 -3.81 -9.74
N THR A 15 0.48 -3.54 -10.58
CA THR A 15 0.57 -3.72 -12.05
C THR A 15 1.68 -2.91 -12.73
N VAL A 16 2.13 -1.83 -12.12
CA VAL A 16 3.25 -1.02 -12.63
C VAL A 16 4.48 -1.09 -11.74
N SER A 17 4.31 -1.38 -10.44
CA SER A 17 5.46 -1.48 -9.53
C SER A 17 6.28 -2.73 -9.80
N VAL A 18 5.65 -3.89 -9.97
CA VAL A 18 6.37 -5.14 -10.24
C VAL A 18 7.16 -5.07 -11.56
N PRO A 19 6.56 -4.68 -12.71
CA PRO A 19 7.33 -4.54 -13.94
C PRO A 19 8.44 -3.48 -13.86
N ALA A 20 8.25 -2.40 -13.07
CA ALA A 20 9.29 -1.40 -12.88
C ALA A 20 10.52 -1.99 -12.17
N TRP A 21 10.33 -2.76 -11.11
CA TRP A 21 11.43 -3.43 -10.42
C TRP A 21 12.08 -4.51 -11.27
N ARG A 22 11.30 -5.27 -12.03
CA ARG A 22 11.83 -6.27 -12.99
C ARG A 22 12.69 -5.62 -14.07
N SER A 23 12.35 -4.41 -14.52
CA SER A 23 13.19 -3.67 -15.48
C SER A 23 14.53 -3.21 -14.90
N GLU A 24 14.63 -3.09 -13.58
CA GLU A 24 15.89 -2.85 -12.85
C GLU A 24 16.64 -4.15 -12.50
N GLY A 25 16.20 -5.30 -13.01
CA GLY A 25 16.80 -6.60 -12.74
C GLY A 25 16.48 -7.16 -11.34
N VAL A 26 15.44 -6.65 -10.68
CA VAL A 26 15.04 -7.04 -9.33
C VAL A 26 13.71 -7.75 -9.37
N GLU A 27 13.62 -8.97 -8.80
CA GLU A 27 12.36 -9.68 -8.62
C GLU A 27 11.78 -9.34 -7.24
N PRO A 28 10.67 -8.59 -7.17
CA PRO A 28 10.11 -8.19 -5.88
C PRO A 28 9.27 -9.32 -5.27
N ARG A 29 9.30 -9.40 -3.94
CA ARG A 29 8.40 -10.23 -3.15
C ARG A 29 7.32 -9.34 -2.55
N LEU A 30 6.07 -9.55 -2.94
CA LEU A 30 4.92 -8.75 -2.48
C LEU A 30 4.55 -9.08 -1.02
N TRP A 31 4.25 -8.06 -0.26
CA TRP A 31 3.70 -8.21 1.09
C TRP A 31 2.45 -7.34 1.27
N PHE A 32 1.33 -7.99 1.58
CA PHE A 32 0.07 -7.31 1.84
C PHE A 32 -0.17 -7.15 3.35
N TRP A 33 -0.03 -5.93 3.83
CA TRP A 33 -0.34 -5.54 5.19
C TRP A 33 -0.89 -4.13 5.23
N ASN A 34 -2.19 -4.00 5.43
CA ASN A 34 -2.88 -2.72 5.31
C ASN A 34 -3.92 -2.54 6.42
N PRO A 35 -3.50 -2.44 7.69
CA PRO A 35 -4.41 -2.34 8.83
C PRO A 35 -5.23 -1.06 8.85
N ASN A 36 -4.84 -0.06 8.06
CA ASN A 36 -5.60 1.17 7.87
C ASN A 36 -6.85 0.99 7.00
N VAL A 37 -6.96 -0.09 6.24
CA VAL A 37 -8.05 -0.26 5.26
C VAL A 37 -9.33 -0.72 5.96
N GLN A 38 -10.38 0.10 5.81
CA GLN A 38 -11.69 -0.10 6.41
C GLN A 38 -12.82 0.19 5.39
N PRO A 39 -13.96 -0.51 5.48
CA PRO A 39 -14.25 -1.66 6.36
C PRO A 39 -13.54 -2.94 5.89
N GLU A 40 -13.69 -4.02 6.64
CA GLU A 40 -13.09 -5.32 6.32
C GLU A 40 -13.36 -5.78 4.87
N VAL A 41 -14.57 -5.60 4.37
CA VAL A 41 -14.92 -5.94 2.99
C VAL A 41 -14.06 -5.18 1.95
N GLU A 42 -13.61 -3.97 2.25
CA GLU A 42 -12.68 -3.21 1.40
C GLU A 42 -11.28 -3.79 1.48
N HIS A 43 -10.82 -4.16 2.68
CA HIS A 43 -9.56 -4.84 2.91
C HIS A 43 -9.49 -6.13 2.09
N GLU A 44 -10.53 -6.98 2.21
CA GLU A 44 -10.61 -8.24 1.48
C GLU A 44 -10.63 -8.05 -0.06
N ARG A 45 -11.36 -7.06 -0.56
CA ARG A 45 -11.37 -6.75 -2.01
C ARG A 45 -9.99 -6.36 -2.53
N ARG A 46 -9.23 -5.60 -1.74
CA ARG A 46 -7.85 -5.20 -2.13
C ARG A 46 -6.90 -6.37 -2.08
N ARG A 47 -7.01 -7.20 -1.04
CA ARG A 47 -6.22 -8.43 -0.89
C ARG A 47 -6.46 -9.37 -2.06
N ALA A 48 -7.72 -9.73 -2.30
CA ALA A 48 -8.10 -10.62 -3.41
C ALA A 48 -7.67 -10.08 -4.78
N GLY A 49 -7.73 -8.75 -4.98
CA GLY A 49 -7.23 -8.11 -6.20
C GLY A 49 -5.72 -8.23 -6.36
N LEU A 50 -4.97 -8.13 -5.26
CA LEU A 50 -3.51 -8.31 -5.28
C LEU A 50 -3.13 -9.78 -5.50
N GLU A 51 -3.82 -10.72 -4.86
CA GLU A 51 -3.60 -12.17 -5.07
C GLU A 51 -3.84 -12.58 -6.53
N ARG A 52 -4.92 -12.10 -7.14
CA ARG A 52 -5.17 -12.33 -8.57
C ARG A 52 -4.05 -11.79 -9.46
N PHE A 53 -3.54 -10.61 -9.14
CA PHE A 53 -2.39 -10.03 -9.83
C PHE A 53 -1.15 -10.90 -9.63
N ALA A 54 -0.85 -11.29 -8.40
CA ALA A 54 0.33 -12.10 -8.06
C ALA A 54 0.35 -13.44 -8.82
N VAL A 55 -0.80 -14.10 -8.90
CA VAL A 55 -0.96 -15.34 -9.67
C VAL A 55 -0.78 -15.10 -11.18
N ALA A 56 -1.39 -14.03 -11.71
CA ALA A 56 -1.35 -13.74 -13.15
C ALA A 56 0.06 -13.36 -13.64
N GLU A 57 0.87 -12.75 -12.79
CA GLU A 57 2.21 -12.25 -13.12
C GLU A 57 3.33 -13.15 -12.53
N ASP A 58 2.99 -14.28 -11.94
CA ASP A 58 3.93 -15.21 -11.30
C ASP A 58 4.91 -14.48 -10.35
N VAL A 59 4.36 -13.70 -9.42
CA VAL A 59 5.14 -12.99 -8.42
C VAL A 59 4.83 -13.50 -7.02
N ALA A 60 5.88 -13.77 -6.26
CA ALA A 60 5.73 -14.26 -4.89
C ALA A 60 4.99 -13.24 -4.00
N MET A 61 4.01 -13.71 -3.25
CA MET A 61 3.25 -12.88 -2.32
C MET A 61 3.17 -13.54 -0.95
N THR A 62 3.39 -12.74 0.09
CA THR A 62 3.24 -13.13 1.50
C THR A 62 2.31 -12.14 2.22
N GLY A 63 1.81 -12.55 3.39
CA GLY A 63 0.82 -11.78 4.12
C GLY A 63 -0.59 -11.92 3.54
N GLY A 64 -1.58 -11.54 4.30
CA GLY A 64 -2.98 -11.46 3.83
C GLY A 64 -3.85 -12.69 4.03
N SER A 65 -3.32 -13.89 4.13
CA SER A 65 -4.15 -15.06 4.41
C SER A 65 -4.52 -15.15 5.91
N GLY A 66 -5.73 -14.79 6.24
CA GLY A 66 -6.31 -15.02 7.57
C GLY A 66 -5.96 -13.98 8.64
N ALA A 67 -5.16 -13.00 8.34
CA ALA A 67 -4.87 -11.91 9.25
C ALA A 67 -5.73 -10.68 8.93
N THR A 68 -7.04 -10.78 9.10
CA THR A 68 -7.72 -9.62 9.68
C THR A 68 -7.10 -9.51 11.06
N PRO A 69 -6.29 -8.49 11.32
CA PRO A 69 -5.56 -8.42 12.57
C PRO A 69 -6.59 -8.33 13.71
N GLY A 70 -6.61 -9.27 14.61
CA GLY A 70 -7.50 -9.26 15.75
C GLY A 70 -7.27 -8.02 16.63
N SER A 71 -6.64 -8.20 17.79
CA SER A 71 -6.32 -7.10 18.72
C SER A 71 -5.37 -6.05 18.13
N GLU A 72 -4.43 -6.45 17.29
CA GLU A 72 -3.43 -5.57 16.67
C GLU A 72 -4.06 -4.55 15.72
N TRP A 73 -5.00 -4.97 14.87
CA TRP A 73 -5.73 -4.05 14.00
C TRP A 73 -6.55 -3.03 14.80
N ARG A 74 -7.20 -3.46 15.89
CA ARG A 74 -7.96 -2.56 16.75
C ARG A 74 -7.05 -1.55 17.45
N ALA A 75 -5.90 -1.98 17.95
CA ALA A 75 -4.92 -1.11 18.57
C ALA A 75 -4.38 -0.09 17.55
N TRP A 76 -4.11 -0.53 16.33
CA TRP A 76 -3.66 0.31 15.24
C TRP A 76 -4.72 1.34 14.82
N ALA A 77 -5.99 0.92 14.66
CA ALA A 77 -7.11 1.79 14.35
C ALA A 77 -7.38 2.80 15.49
N ALA A 78 -7.26 2.37 16.74
CA ALA A 78 -7.38 3.25 17.90
C ALA A 78 -6.27 4.31 17.96
N SER A 79 -5.02 3.92 17.68
CA SER A 79 -3.89 4.85 17.58
C SER A 79 -4.13 5.93 16.53
N LEU A 80 -4.62 5.57 15.34
CA LEU A 80 -4.96 6.54 14.30
C LEU A 80 -6.14 7.43 14.68
N SER A 81 -7.14 6.87 15.37
CA SER A 81 -8.31 7.64 15.81
C SER A 81 -7.96 8.68 16.88
N ALA A 82 -6.95 8.39 17.71
CA ALA A 82 -6.43 9.32 18.72
C ALA A 82 -5.47 10.38 18.13
N THR A 83 -5.04 10.21 16.88
CA THR A 83 -4.12 11.14 16.21
C THR A 83 -4.89 12.31 15.60
N PRO A 84 -4.47 13.57 15.81
CA PRO A 84 -5.07 14.73 15.17
C PRO A 84 -5.14 14.58 13.64
N PRO A 85 -6.19 15.07 12.97
CA PRO A 85 -6.42 14.88 11.53
C PRO A 85 -5.22 15.25 10.65
N GLU A 86 -4.51 16.32 10.99
CA GLU A 86 -3.34 16.81 10.26
C GLU A 86 -2.12 15.87 10.36
N ALA A 87 -1.98 15.15 11.47
CA ALA A 87 -0.89 14.20 11.70
C ALA A 87 -1.23 12.75 11.31
N ARG A 88 -2.50 12.47 11.06
CA ARG A 88 -3.00 11.10 10.82
C ARG A 88 -2.27 10.37 9.69
N CYS A 89 -2.06 11.05 8.54
CA CYS A 89 -1.38 10.43 7.41
C CYS A 89 0.10 10.14 7.70
N ALA A 90 0.78 11.04 8.39
CA ALA A 90 2.18 10.83 8.79
C ALA A 90 2.30 9.64 9.75
N THR A 91 1.46 9.56 10.77
CA THR A 91 1.41 8.43 11.71
C THR A 91 1.11 7.12 10.99
N CYS A 92 0.10 7.10 10.11
CA CYS A 92 -0.28 5.95 9.32
C CYS A 92 0.89 5.42 8.47
N LEU A 93 1.58 6.30 7.75
CA LEU A 93 2.70 5.92 6.89
C LEU A 93 3.89 5.45 7.70
N ARG A 94 4.22 6.14 8.81
CA ARG A 94 5.31 5.74 9.71
C ARG A 94 5.12 4.31 10.23
N LEU A 95 3.94 4.00 10.77
CA LEU A 95 3.63 2.66 11.29
C LEU A 95 3.73 1.59 10.19
N ARG A 96 3.15 1.85 9.01
CA ARG A 96 3.18 0.88 7.90
C ARG A 96 4.57 0.64 7.35
N MET A 97 5.42 1.67 7.27
CA MET A 97 6.81 1.50 6.80
C MET A 97 7.67 0.81 7.85
N ALA A 98 7.47 1.10 9.13
CA ALA A 98 8.14 0.38 10.22
C ALA A 98 7.79 -1.12 10.22
N ASP A 99 6.49 -1.46 10.12
CA ASP A 99 6.04 -2.85 10.00
C ASP A 99 6.65 -3.53 8.76
N ALA A 100 6.67 -2.81 7.62
CA ALA A 100 7.24 -3.36 6.38
C ALA A 100 8.75 -3.64 6.50
N ALA A 101 9.50 -2.73 7.10
CA ALA A 101 10.94 -2.90 7.34
C ALA A 101 11.22 -4.05 8.32
N ALA A 102 10.47 -4.13 9.42
CA ALA A 102 10.63 -5.20 10.40
C ALA A 102 10.37 -6.59 9.79
N VAL A 103 9.30 -6.73 9.00
CA VAL A 103 8.97 -8.00 8.33
C VAL A 103 9.97 -8.30 7.20
N ALA A 104 10.43 -7.30 6.47
CA ALA A 104 11.48 -7.46 5.46
C ALA A 104 12.79 -7.98 6.10
N ALA A 105 13.21 -7.39 7.21
CA ALA A 105 14.38 -7.84 7.97
C ALA A 105 14.23 -9.30 8.45
N ALA A 106 13.08 -9.63 9.05
CA ALA A 106 12.77 -10.99 9.50
C ALA A 106 12.73 -12.01 8.34
N ALA A 107 12.40 -11.56 7.13
CA ALA A 107 12.40 -12.37 5.92
C ALA A 107 13.77 -12.43 5.23
N GLY A 108 14.80 -11.80 5.80
CA GLY A 108 16.17 -11.78 5.27
C GLY A 108 16.35 -10.86 4.06
N ALA A 109 15.41 -9.96 3.78
CA ALA A 109 15.54 -8.98 2.72
C ALA A 109 16.52 -7.87 3.14
N THR A 110 17.31 -7.37 2.20
CA THR A 110 18.23 -6.24 2.41
C THR A 110 17.61 -4.90 2.04
N ARG A 111 16.54 -4.94 1.22
CA ARG A 111 15.84 -3.74 0.72
C ARG A 111 14.33 -3.91 0.80
N PHE A 112 13.65 -2.80 1.06
CA PHE A 112 12.20 -2.75 0.94
C PHE A 112 11.71 -1.51 0.20
N SER A 113 10.50 -1.58 -0.32
CA SER A 113 9.82 -0.50 -1.03
C SER A 113 8.32 -0.57 -0.82
N THR A 114 7.58 0.34 -1.44
CA THR A 114 6.11 0.37 -1.35
C THR A 114 5.43 0.75 -2.66
N THR A 115 4.32 0.10 -2.97
CA THR A 115 3.46 0.45 -4.11
C THR A 115 2.65 1.74 -3.89
N LEU A 116 2.75 2.37 -2.70
CA LEU A 116 2.11 3.67 -2.44
C LEU A 116 2.69 4.78 -3.32
N SER A 117 3.90 4.59 -3.85
CA SER A 117 4.58 5.52 -4.74
C SER A 117 3.93 5.70 -6.12
N VAL A 118 2.93 4.87 -6.46
CA VAL A 118 2.21 4.94 -7.76
C VAL A 118 1.14 6.02 -7.77
N SER A 119 0.43 6.21 -6.65
CA SER A 119 -0.75 7.08 -6.63
C SER A 119 -0.38 8.55 -6.41
N PRO A 120 -0.76 9.49 -7.30
CA PRO A 120 -0.52 10.92 -7.12
C PRO A 120 -1.31 11.53 -5.95
N TYR A 121 -2.28 10.79 -5.40
CA TYR A 121 -3.08 11.22 -4.25
C TYR A 121 -2.44 10.85 -2.91
N GLN A 122 -1.30 10.17 -2.92
CA GLN A 122 -0.54 9.87 -1.70
C GLN A 122 0.39 11.04 -1.34
N ARG A 123 0.71 11.13 -0.06
CA ARG A 123 1.68 12.11 0.46
C ARG A 123 3.10 11.55 0.28
N HIS A 124 3.70 11.81 -0.89
CA HIS A 124 5.00 11.26 -1.28
C HIS A 124 6.16 11.75 -0.39
N ASP A 125 6.05 12.99 0.11
CA ASP A 125 6.94 13.54 1.12
C ASP A 125 6.94 12.69 2.40
N LEU A 126 5.75 12.34 2.89
CA LEU A 126 5.59 11.52 4.09
C LEU A 126 5.98 10.05 3.87
N ILE A 127 5.75 9.50 2.67
CA ILE A 127 6.20 8.13 2.33
C ILE A 127 7.71 8.05 2.41
N ARG A 128 8.43 9.01 1.82
CA ARG A 128 9.90 9.04 1.85
C ARG A 128 10.43 9.21 3.27
N ALA A 129 9.87 10.15 4.03
CA ALA A 129 10.27 10.36 5.42
C ALA A 129 10.02 9.12 6.29
N ALA A 130 8.86 8.47 6.12
CA ALA A 130 8.51 7.26 6.87
C ALA A 130 9.40 6.07 6.51
N GLY A 131 9.73 5.91 5.21
CA GLY A 131 10.63 4.86 4.75
C GLY A 131 12.05 5.05 5.28
N ALA A 132 12.59 6.25 5.17
CA ALA A 132 13.92 6.58 5.70
C ALA A 132 14.00 6.39 7.23
N ALA A 133 12.94 6.73 7.97
CA ALA A 133 12.90 6.51 9.41
C ALA A 133 12.80 5.03 9.81
N ALA A 134 12.40 4.15 8.89
CA ALA A 134 12.31 2.72 9.14
C ALA A 134 13.66 1.97 8.95
N ASP A 135 14.70 2.65 8.53
CA ASP A 135 16.05 2.11 8.32
C ASP A 135 16.70 1.57 9.60
N GLU A 136 16.18 1.91 10.76
CA GLU A 136 16.58 1.35 12.08
C GLU A 136 16.47 -0.19 12.14
N HIS A 137 15.72 -0.82 11.23
CA HIS A 137 15.64 -2.27 11.11
C HIS A 137 16.76 -2.89 10.26
N GLY A 138 17.72 -2.09 9.77
CA GLY A 138 18.84 -2.55 8.96
C GLY A 138 18.45 -3.00 7.55
N VAL A 139 17.29 -2.54 7.04
CA VAL A 139 16.80 -2.81 5.68
C VAL A 139 16.62 -1.50 4.94
N GLU A 140 17.33 -1.32 3.85
CA GLU A 140 17.32 -0.07 3.07
C GLU A 140 15.94 0.21 2.46
N PHE A 141 15.40 1.40 2.67
CA PHE A 141 14.21 1.86 1.96
C PHE A 141 14.56 2.41 0.59
N VAL A 142 14.10 1.75 -0.46
CA VAL A 142 14.30 2.23 -1.83
C VAL A 142 13.01 2.84 -2.36
N TYR A 143 13.05 4.14 -2.64
CA TYR A 143 11.91 4.88 -3.16
C TYR A 143 11.98 5.01 -4.68
N LEU A 144 10.97 4.46 -5.37
CA LEU A 144 10.80 4.62 -6.81
C LEU A 144 9.53 5.45 -7.09
N ASP A 145 9.67 6.63 -7.71
CA ASP A 145 8.52 7.47 -8.05
C ASP A 145 7.79 6.94 -9.29
N LEU A 146 6.66 6.31 -9.06
CA LEU A 146 5.83 5.71 -10.11
C LEU A 146 4.56 6.53 -10.45
N ARG A 147 4.45 7.76 -9.98
CA ARG A 147 3.34 8.66 -10.35
C ARG A 147 3.18 8.85 -11.86
N PRO A 148 4.23 8.96 -12.66
CA PRO A 148 4.10 9.05 -14.13
C PRO A 148 3.37 7.83 -14.72
N ARG A 149 3.46 6.66 -14.11
CA ARG A 149 2.81 5.42 -14.55
C ARG A 149 1.40 5.20 -13.97
N PHE A 150 0.85 6.17 -13.24
CA PHE A 150 -0.48 6.01 -12.63
C PHE A 150 -1.59 5.71 -13.65
N ARG A 151 -1.60 6.38 -14.81
CA ARG A 151 -2.60 6.11 -15.86
C ARG A 151 -2.46 4.70 -16.43
N GLU A 152 -1.25 4.22 -16.59
CA GLU A 152 -0.95 2.86 -17.00
C GLU A 152 -1.50 1.85 -15.97
N SER A 153 -1.29 2.08 -14.66
CA SER A 153 -1.83 1.21 -13.62
C SER A 153 -3.36 1.10 -13.67
N LEU A 154 -4.05 2.19 -14.01
CA LEU A 154 -5.50 2.17 -14.21
C LEU A 154 -5.92 1.37 -15.46
N ALA A 155 -5.17 1.44 -16.55
CA ALA A 155 -5.42 0.68 -17.77
C ALA A 155 -5.21 -0.82 -17.52
N GLU A 156 -4.06 -1.20 -16.96
CA GLU A 156 -3.72 -2.58 -16.64
C GLU A 156 -4.68 -3.20 -15.63
N SER A 157 -5.08 -2.46 -14.61
CA SER A 157 -6.06 -2.97 -13.65
C SER A 157 -7.44 -3.24 -14.28
N ARG A 158 -7.83 -2.48 -15.33
CA ARG A 158 -9.06 -2.77 -16.10
C ARG A 158 -8.87 -4.02 -16.95
N ARG A 159 -7.74 -4.14 -17.66
CA ARG A 159 -7.41 -5.29 -18.49
C ARG A 159 -7.44 -6.59 -17.69
N LEU A 160 -6.91 -6.58 -16.48
CA LEU A 160 -6.88 -7.72 -15.57
C LEU A 160 -8.16 -7.90 -14.73
N GLY A 161 -9.17 -7.05 -14.90
CA GLY A 161 -10.40 -7.10 -14.12
C GLY A 161 -10.20 -6.94 -12.61
N LEU A 162 -9.18 -6.18 -12.19
CA LEU A 162 -8.87 -5.98 -10.79
C LEU A 162 -9.81 -4.96 -10.13
N TYR A 163 -10.12 -5.18 -8.85
CA TYR A 163 -10.83 -4.21 -8.06
C TYR A 163 -10.02 -2.91 -7.93
N ARG A 164 -10.67 -1.76 -8.18
CA ARG A 164 -10.08 -0.43 -8.08
C ARG A 164 -10.73 0.35 -6.96
N GLN A 165 -9.95 0.67 -5.96
CA GLN A 165 -10.39 1.44 -4.78
C GLN A 165 -10.72 2.90 -5.14
N LYS A 166 -11.62 3.49 -4.35
CA LYS A 166 -12.09 4.88 -4.54
C LYS A 166 -11.65 5.85 -3.46
N TYR A 167 -10.81 5.41 -2.51
CA TYR A 167 -10.28 6.20 -1.39
C TYR A 167 -8.98 5.56 -0.88
N CYS A 168 -8.24 6.27 -0.04
CA CYS A 168 -6.94 5.81 0.48
C CYS A 168 -7.05 4.48 1.24
N GLY A 169 -8.07 4.35 2.10
CA GLY A 169 -8.34 3.09 2.83
C GLY A 169 -8.90 3.32 4.22
N CYS A 170 -8.46 4.34 4.97
CA CYS A 170 -8.96 4.59 6.30
C CYS A 170 -10.40 5.17 6.29
N ALA A 171 -11.10 5.05 7.40
CA ALA A 171 -12.46 5.53 7.56
C ALA A 171 -12.59 7.03 7.25
N ALA A 172 -11.63 7.84 7.66
CA ALA A 172 -11.61 9.27 7.37
C ALA A 172 -11.52 9.55 5.86
N SER A 173 -10.59 8.90 5.14
CA SER A 173 -10.48 9.07 3.69
C SER A 173 -11.70 8.55 2.93
N LYS A 174 -12.40 7.57 3.48
CA LYS A 174 -13.68 7.10 2.94
C LYS A 174 -14.75 8.18 3.06
N TRP A 175 -14.84 8.82 4.22
CA TRP A 175 -15.76 9.92 4.48
C TRP A 175 -15.45 11.13 3.59
N GLU A 176 -14.20 11.55 3.51
CA GLU A 176 -13.72 12.62 2.65
C GLU A 176 -14.13 12.39 1.19
N ALA A 177 -13.81 11.22 0.64
CA ALA A 177 -14.17 10.83 -0.72
C ALA A 177 -15.68 10.72 -0.97
N TRP A 178 -16.46 10.39 0.05
CA TRP A 178 -17.91 10.39 -0.03
C TRP A 178 -18.46 11.82 -0.03
N SER A 179 -18.00 12.67 0.86
CA SER A 179 -18.42 14.06 0.98
C SER A 179 -18.14 14.87 -0.29
N GLU A 180 -16.94 14.70 -0.88
CA GLU A 180 -16.60 15.32 -2.17
C GLU A 180 -17.50 14.89 -3.32
N ARG A 181 -17.85 13.59 -3.38
CA ARG A 181 -18.78 13.09 -4.40
C ARG A 181 -20.18 13.61 -4.21
N TYR A 182 -20.63 13.70 -2.95
CA TYR A 182 -21.93 14.24 -2.60
C TYR A 182 -22.02 15.73 -2.97
N ALA A 183 -21.01 16.52 -2.58
CA ALA A 183 -20.96 17.94 -2.93
C ALA A 183 -21.03 18.20 -4.45
N ARG A 184 -20.27 17.41 -5.24
CA ARG A 184 -20.33 17.51 -6.72
C ARG A 184 -21.70 17.15 -7.30
N LYS A 185 -22.40 16.19 -6.70
CA LYS A 185 -23.73 15.77 -7.14
C LYS A 185 -24.83 16.82 -6.82
N VAL A 186 -24.64 17.56 -5.74
CA VAL A 186 -25.60 18.61 -5.32
C VAL A 186 -25.36 19.93 -6.07
N ALA A 187 -24.14 20.19 -6.52
CA ALA A 187 -23.76 21.42 -7.23
C ALA A 187 -24.00 21.36 -8.75
N GLY A 188 -24.33 20.23 -9.33
CA GLY A 188 -24.62 20.02 -10.76
C GLY A 188 -26.00 19.47 -10.99
#